data_abc3d17c9bed3de054a1d3444195828b
#
_entry.id   abc3d17c9bed3de054a1d3444195828b
#
_cell.length_a   1.000
_cell.length_b   1.000
_cell.length_c   1.000
_cell.angle_alpha   90.00
_cell.angle_beta   90.00
_cell.angle_gamma   90.00
#
_symmetry.space_group_name_H-M   'P 1'
#
loop_
_entity.id
_entity.type
_entity.pdbx_description
1 polymer ?
#
loop_
_entity_poly.entity_id
_entity_poly.type
_entity_poly.pdbx_seq_one_letter_code
_entity_poly.pdbx_strand_id
1 'polypeptide(L)'
;MKKTLLFEAAGVIATPIERVERLVLTVRPGPIGPDNAWLISPIGGVIEGGPERFTLRLEGYAMAVEVAGRTFATQGGWWYRGEYTLDPHPEGTLLTHRVLNVASSGRWAVPLANRLFLGFRARTRDGFATGVERIGRELDCPVRLL
;
A
#
# COMPACT_ATOMS: atom_id res chain seq x y z
N MET A 1 1.21 19.41 -0.46
CA MET A 1 2.01 18.54 -1.35
C MET A 1 1.18 18.19 -2.57
N LYS A 2 1.73 18.38 -3.76
CA LYS A 2 1.06 18.01 -5.01
C LYS A 2 1.26 16.52 -5.29
N LYS A 3 0.17 15.82 -5.65
CA LYS A 3 0.20 14.39 -5.98
C LYS A 3 -0.29 14.20 -7.41
N THR A 4 0.43 13.40 -8.18
CA THR A 4 0.04 13.05 -9.54
C THR A 4 -0.15 11.54 -9.62
N LEU A 5 -1.33 11.10 -10.06
CA LEU A 5 -1.64 9.68 -10.19
C LEU A 5 -0.86 9.06 -11.36
N LEU A 6 -0.13 7.98 -11.08
CA LEU A 6 0.61 7.21 -12.08
C LEU A 6 -0.01 5.85 -12.35
N PHE A 7 -0.68 5.26 -11.38
CA PHE A 7 -1.25 3.92 -11.49
C PHE A 7 -2.41 3.77 -10.52
N GLU A 8 -3.45 3.05 -10.95
CA GLU A 8 -4.58 2.70 -10.09
C GLU A 8 -5.04 1.30 -10.43
N ALA A 9 -5.32 0.51 -9.42
CA ALA A 9 -5.94 -0.81 -9.56
C ALA A 9 -6.87 -1.03 -8.38
N ALA A 10 -7.86 -1.91 -8.58
CA ALA A 10 -8.82 -2.21 -7.54
C ALA A 10 -9.14 -3.71 -7.52
N GLY A 11 -9.56 -4.19 -6.36
CA GLY A 11 -10.00 -5.56 -6.17
C GLY A 11 -11.13 -5.62 -5.15
N VAL A 12 -11.90 -6.69 -5.21
CA VAL A 12 -12.98 -6.97 -4.26
C VAL A 12 -12.57 -8.13 -3.38
N ILE A 13 -12.70 -7.93 -2.07
CA ILE A 13 -12.42 -8.92 -1.04
C ILE A 13 -13.77 -9.29 -0.42
N ALA A 14 -14.19 -10.55 -0.57
CA ALA A 14 -15.54 -10.99 -0.21
C ALA A 14 -15.66 -11.26 1.30
N THR A 15 -15.39 -10.23 2.10
CA THR A 15 -15.54 -10.27 3.55
C THR A 15 -15.83 -8.84 4.05
N PRO A 16 -16.51 -8.69 5.20
CA PRO A 16 -16.85 -7.36 5.72
C PRO A 16 -15.60 -6.48 5.94
N ILE A 17 -15.78 -5.18 5.74
CA ILE A 17 -14.67 -4.22 5.78
C ILE A 17 -13.94 -4.22 7.12
N GLU A 18 -14.63 -4.49 8.23
CA GLU A 18 -14.03 -4.51 9.56
C GLU A 18 -12.92 -5.56 9.67
N ARG A 19 -13.09 -6.69 9.00
CA ARG A 19 -12.07 -7.74 9.00
C ARG A 19 -10.83 -7.31 8.22
N VAL A 20 -11.04 -6.65 7.08
CA VAL A 20 -9.94 -6.16 6.24
C VAL A 20 -9.22 -5.01 6.95
N GLU A 21 -9.97 -4.10 7.59
CA GLU A 21 -9.38 -3.00 8.36
C GLU A 21 -8.45 -3.53 9.46
N ARG A 22 -8.87 -4.52 10.22
CA ARG A 22 -8.05 -5.10 11.29
C ARG A 22 -6.74 -5.67 10.77
N LEU A 23 -6.77 -6.25 9.59
CA LEU A 23 -5.56 -6.81 8.98
C LEU A 23 -4.66 -5.74 8.39
N VAL A 24 -5.23 -4.82 7.60
CA VAL A 24 -4.47 -3.88 6.76
C VAL A 24 -4.11 -2.60 7.49
N LEU A 25 -5.00 -2.10 8.36
CA LEU A 25 -4.81 -0.79 9.00
C LEU A 25 -4.16 -0.87 10.38
N THR A 26 -3.81 -2.05 10.86
CA THR A 26 -3.14 -2.18 12.16
C THR A 26 -1.65 -1.91 11.99
N VAL A 27 -1.21 -0.79 12.53
CA VAL A 27 0.20 -0.37 12.53
C VAL A 27 0.53 0.18 13.92
N ARG A 28 1.63 -0.30 14.50
CA ARG A 28 2.10 0.12 15.82
C ARG A 28 3.62 0.07 15.90
N PRO A 29 4.24 0.76 16.86
CA PRO A 29 5.69 0.65 17.05
C PRO A 29 6.11 -0.79 17.31
N GLY A 30 7.22 -1.18 16.74
CA GLY A 30 7.80 -2.50 16.88
C GLY A 30 8.11 -3.16 15.55
N PRO A 31 8.59 -4.40 15.57
CA PRO A 31 8.90 -5.12 14.34
C PRO A 31 7.66 -5.34 13.48
N ILE A 32 7.81 -5.24 12.18
CA ILE A 32 6.80 -5.65 11.22
C ILE A 32 6.56 -7.16 11.35
N GLY A 33 5.30 -7.57 11.26
CA GLY A 33 4.96 -8.99 11.37
C GLY A 33 3.51 -9.28 11.05
N PRO A 34 3.04 -10.49 11.42
CA PRO A 34 1.67 -10.93 11.11
C PRO A 34 0.56 -10.03 11.67
N ASP A 35 0.85 -9.26 12.69
CA ASP A 35 -0.10 -8.41 13.38
C ASP A 35 0.35 -6.94 13.44
N ASN A 36 1.28 -6.54 12.59
CA ASN A 36 1.80 -5.17 12.55
C ASN A 36 2.26 -4.83 11.14
N ALA A 37 1.61 -3.86 10.50
CA ALA A 37 1.90 -3.47 9.12
C ALA A 37 1.92 -4.69 8.18
N TRP A 38 0.91 -5.54 8.30
CA TRP A 38 0.86 -6.83 7.63
C TRP A 38 1.03 -6.73 6.12
N LEU A 39 0.44 -5.71 5.51
CA LEU A 39 0.45 -5.56 4.05
C LEU A 39 1.87 -5.45 3.48
N ILE A 40 2.77 -4.83 4.23
CA ILE A 40 4.18 -4.67 3.83
C ILE A 40 5.12 -5.57 4.63
N SER A 41 4.57 -6.54 5.35
CA SER A 41 5.39 -7.42 6.20
C SER A 41 6.53 -8.14 5.49
N PRO A 42 6.43 -8.51 4.19
CA PRO A 42 7.56 -9.13 3.50
C PRO A 42 8.80 -8.24 3.41
N ILE A 43 8.66 -6.92 3.54
CA ILE A 43 9.80 -6.00 3.50
C ILE A 43 10.67 -6.14 4.75
N GLY A 44 10.05 -6.42 5.90
CA GLY A 44 10.74 -6.44 7.18
C GLY A 44 10.93 -5.04 7.75
N GLY A 45 11.74 -4.92 8.81
CA GLY A 45 12.03 -3.65 9.45
C GLY A 45 11.27 -3.39 10.73
N VAL A 46 11.44 -2.18 11.28
CA VAL A 46 10.88 -1.78 12.58
C VAL A 46 10.11 -0.48 12.41
N ILE A 47 8.90 -0.45 12.95
CA ILE A 47 8.03 0.73 12.96
C ILE A 47 8.30 1.57 14.19
N GLU A 48 8.40 2.88 14.00
CA GLU A 48 8.53 3.88 15.07
C GLU A 48 7.50 4.99 14.85
N GLY A 49 7.12 5.68 15.92
CA GLY A 49 6.22 6.84 15.84
C GLY A 49 4.76 6.50 16.05
N GLY A 50 3.87 7.24 15.39
CA GLY A 50 2.43 7.11 15.53
C GLY A 50 1.79 8.32 16.14
N PRO A 51 0.45 8.33 16.30
CA PRO A 51 -0.51 7.25 16.01
C PRO A 51 -0.92 7.11 14.56
N GLU A 52 -0.75 8.14 13.71
CA GLU A 52 -1.15 8.07 12.30
C GLU A 52 0.06 8.05 11.36
N ARG A 53 1.14 8.72 11.75
CA ARG A 53 2.38 8.79 10.97
C ARG A 53 3.47 8.03 11.67
N PHE A 54 4.10 7.14 10.91
CA PHE A 54 5.14 6.25 11.40
C PHE A 54 6.35 6.34 10.49
N THR A 55 7.49 5.91 11.00
CA THR A 55 8.69 5.68 10.21
C THR A 55 9.01 4.20 10.24
N LEU A 56 9.14 3.60 9.07
CA LEU A 56 9.65 2.24 8.93
C LEU A 56 11.16 2.31 8.72
N ARG A 57 11.91 1.75 9.67
CA ARG A 57 13.37 1.67 9.56
C ARG A 57 13.78 0.35 8.97
N LEU A 58 14.55 0.46 7.90
CA LEU A 58 15.14 -0.66 7.18
C LEU A 58 16.65 -0.50 7.20
N GLU A 59 17.38 -1.56 6.86
CA GLU A 59 18.83 -1.47 6.77
C GLU A 59 19.21 -0.51 5.64
N GLY A 60 19.90 0.58 6.00
CA GLY A 60 20.39 1.57 5.04
C GLY A 60 19.41 2.63 4.60
N TYR A 61 18.12 2.53 4.97
CA TYR A 61 17.15 3.58 4.61
C TYR A 61 15.90 3.51 5.48
N ALA A 62 15.06 4.53 5.33
CA ALA A 62 13.78 4.61 6.04
C ALA A 62 12.69 5.09 5.08
N MET A 63 11.45 4.73 5.38
CA MET A 63 10.30 5.22 4.63
C MET A 63 9.17 5.61 5.58
N ALA A 64 8.29 6.51 5.13
CA ALA A 64 7.12 6.89 5.90
C ALA A 64 6.01 5.87 5.71
N VAL A 65 5.27 5.61 6.79
CA VAL A 65 4.05 4.80 6.77
C VAL A 65 2.96 5.64 7.43
N GLU A 66 1.83 5.74 6.77
CA GLU A 66 0.70 6.51 7.29
C GLU A 66 -0.56 5.64 7.33
N VAL A 67 -1.32 5.79 8.42
CA VAL A 67 -2.65 5.19 8.54
C VAL A 67 -3.60 6.30 8.96
N ALA A 68 -4.53 6.65 8.09
CA ALA A 68 -5.50 7.70 8.37
C ALA A 68 -6.84 7.31 7.75
N GLY A 69 -7.89 7.31 8.55
CA GLY A 69 -9.19 6.84 8.10
C GLY A 69 -9.08 5.37 7.63
N ARG A 70 -9.47 5.12 6.38
CA ARG A 70 -9.41 3.79 5.77
C ARG A 70 -8.30 3.68 4.74
N THR A 71 -7.23 4.44 4.93
CA THR A 71 -6.09 4.45 4.01
C THR A 71 -4.81 4.07 4.74
N PHE A 72 -4.08 3.13 4.14
CA PHE A 72 -2.72 2.75 4.50
C PHE A 72 -1.81 3.25 3.39
N ALA A 73 -0.78 4.02 3.71
CA ALA A 73 0.11 4.59 2.70
C ALA A 73 1.57 4.40 3.08
N THR A 74 2.41 4.22 2.06
CA THR A 74 3.86 4.21 2.21
C THR A 74 4.45 5.27 1.29
N GLN A 75 5.47 5.97 1.76
CA GLN A 75 6.16 6.99 0.97
C GLN A 75 7.65 6.91 1.24
N GLY A 76 8.42 6.88 0.16
CA GLY A 76 9.86 6.83 0.26
C GLY A 76 10.55 7.19 -1.05
N GLY A 77 11.86 7.44 -0.97
CA GLY A 77 12.65 7.86 -2.11
C GLY A 77 12.27 9.24 -2.62
N TRP A 78 12.55 9.45 -3.90
CA TRP A 78 12.40 10.76 -4.53
C TRP A 78 10.95 11.12 -4.84
N TRP A 79 10.13 10.14 -5.24
CA TRP A 79 8.81 10.44 -5.82
C TRP A 79 7.70 9.51 -5.37
N TYR A 80 8.01 8.33 -4.85
CA TYR A 80 7.04 7.25 -4.66
C TYR A 80 6.12 7.49 -3.46
N ARG A 81 4.81 7.35 -3.69
CA ARG A 81 3.83 7.17 -2.64
C ARG A 81 2.82 6.12 -3.11
N GLY A 82 2.66 5.06 -2.33
CA GLY A 82 1.64 4.03 -2.56
C GLY A 82 0.53 4.17 -1.53
N GLU A 83 -0.73 4.20 -1.98
CA GLU A 83 -1.89 4.27 -1.10
C GLU A 83 -2.78 3.07 -1.32
N TYR A 84 -3.30 2.52 -0.23
CA TYR A 84 -4.29 1.45 -0.23
C TYR A 84 -5.49 1.96 0.55
N THR A 85 -6.64 2.07 -0.12
CA THR A 85 -7.86 2.59 0.50
C THR A 85 -8.94 1.51 0.50
N LEU A 86 -9.64 1.39 1.63
CA LEU A 86 -10.73 0.44 1.81
C LEU A 86 -12.06 1.17 1.76
N ASP A 87 -13.01 0.62 1.02
CA ASP A 87 -14.37 1.11 0.95
C ASP A 87 -15.35 -0.05 1.08
N PRO A 88 -16.54 0.18 1.64
CA PRO A 88 -17.59 -0.84 1.62
C PRO A 88 -17.99 -1.17 0.18
N HIS A 89 -18.29 -2.44 -0.07
CA HIS A 89 -18.73 -2.93 -1.36
C HIS A 89 -19.89 -3.91 -1.15
N PRO A 90 -20.85 -4.02 -2.09
CA PRO A 90 -21.94 -4.98 -1.94
C PRO A 90 -21.50 -6.41 -1.70
N GLU A 91 -20.34 -6.81 -2.21
CA GLU A 91 -19.79 -8.15 -2.01
C GLU A 91 -18.81 -8.22 -0.81
N GLY A 92 -18.58 -7.12 -0.10
CA GLY A 92 -17.70 -7.08 1.05
C GLY A 92 -16.88 -5.80 1.11
N THR A 93 -15.65 -5.81 0.56
CA THR A 93 -14.72 -4.68 0.64
C THR A 93 -14.10 -4.40 -0.72
N LEU A 94 -14.06 -3.13 -1.09
CA LEU A 94 -13.29 -2.65 -2.24
C LEU A 94 -11.93 -2.17 -1.74
N LEU A 95 -10.86 -2.74 -2.27
CA LEU A 95 -9.50 -2.29 -2.03
C LEU A 95 -8.98 -1.58 -3.28
N THR A 96 -8.60 -0.33 -3.14
CA THR A 96 -8.04 0.46 -4.23
C THR A 96 -6.58 0.78 -3.92
N HIS A 97 -5.71 0.50 -4.88
CA HIS A 97 -4.28 0.83 -4.79
C HIS A 97 -3.97 1.93 -5.80
N ARG A 98 -3.34 2.99 -5.32
CA ARG A 98 -2.87 4.11 -6.15
C ARG A 98 -1.40 4.32 -5.93
N VAL A 99 -0.66 4.49 -7.02
CA VAL A 99 0.74 4.93 -6.97
C VAL A 99 0.80 6.36 -7.46
N LEU A 100 1.40 7.22 -6.67
CA LEU A 100 1.41 8.66 -6.87
C LEU A 100 2.83 9.18 -6.96
N ASN A 101 3.01 10.19 -7.81
CA ASN A 101 4.24 10.97 -7.86
C ASN A 101 4.08 12.15 -6.91
N VAL A 102 4.88 12.17 -5.84
CA VAL A 102 4.89 13.24 -4.85
C VAL A 102 6.23 13.99 -4.82
N ALA A 103 7.03 13.85 -5.86
CA ALA A 103 8.33 14.51 -5.95
C ALA A 103 8.19 16.03 -5.76
N SER A 104 9.06 16.61 -4.93
CA SER A 104 9.14 18.05 -4.71
C SER A 104 9.93 18.77 -5.81
N SER A 105 10.77 18.01 -6.54
CA SER A 105 11.54 18.52 -7.66
C SER A 105 11.66 17.46 -8.75
N GLY A 106 11.84 17.89 -9.99
CA GLY A 106 12.01 16.97 -11.12
C GLY A 106 10.79 16.11 -11.40
N ARG A 107 9.59 16.58 -11.08
CA ARG A 107 8.35 15.80 -11.22
C ARG A 107 8.11 15.30 -12.64
N TRP A 108 8.48 16.10 -13.62
CA TRP A 108 8.30 15.78 -15.05
C TRP A 108 9.15 14.56 -15.47
N ALA A 109 10.27 14.32 -14.80
CA ALA A 109 11.16 13.22 -15.14
C ALA A 109 10.66 11.86 -14.63
N VAL A 110 9.74 11.84 -13.65
CA VAL A 110 9.24 10.59 -13.04
C VAL A 110 8.50 9.71 -14.05
N PRO A 111 7.51 10.24 -14.81
CA PRO A 111 6.85 9.42 -15.84
C PRO A 111 7.83 8.93 -16.91
N LEU A 112 8.78 9.77 -17.32
CA LEU A 112 9.79 9.39 -18.30
C LEU A 112 10.67 8.27 -17.79
N ALA A 113 11.16 8.38 -16.55
CA ALA A 113 11.98 7.35 -15.93
C ALA A 113 11.23 6.02 -15.84
N ASN A 114 9.94 6.04 -15.45
CA ASN A 114 9.13 4.85 -15.35
C ASN A 114 8.82 4.23 -16.72
N ARG A 115 8.77 5.02 -17.77
CA ARG A 115 8.63 4.52 -19.14
C ARG A 115 9.90 3.84 -19.64
N LEU A 116 11.05 4.34 -19.23
CA LEU A 116 12.35 3.75 -19.56
C LEU A 116 12.60 2.45 -18.79
N PHE A 117 12.05 2.35 -17.58
CA PHE A 117 12.06 1.10 -16.80
C PHE A 117 10.88 0.24 -17.24
N LEU A 118 11.11 -0.60 -18.25
CA LEU A 118 10.09 -1.48 -18.81
C LEU A 118 9.44 -2.31 -17.72
N GLY A 119 8.10 -2.36 -17.76
CA GLY A 119 7.33 -3.22 -16.88
C GLY A 119 6.85 -2.58 -15.57
N PHE A 120 7.01 -1.26 -15.36
CA PHE A 120 6.53 -0.60 -14.14
C PHE A 120 5.04 -0.92 -13.87
N ARG A 121 4.17 -0.69 -14.87
CA ARG A 121 2.73 -0.95 -14.70
C ARG A 121 2.44 -2.42 -14.50
N ALA A 122 3.09 -3.29 -15.27
CA ALA A 122 2.89 -4.73 -15.15
C ALA A 122 3.34 -5.23 -13.78
N ARG A 123 4.52 -4.82 -13.31
CA ARG A 123 5.02 -5.23 -11.99
C ARG A 123 4.16 -4.71 -10.85
N THR A 124 3.68 -3.47 -10.95
CA THR A 124 2.81 -2.89 -9.93
C THR A 124 1.47 -3.62 -9.90
N ARG A 125 0.91 -3.95 -11.06
CA ARG A 125 -0.33 -4.73 -11.16
C ARG A 125 -0.16 -6.13 -10.58
N ASP A 126 0.93 -6.80 -10.92
CA ASP A 126 1.22 -8.15 -10.42
C ASP A 126 1.43 -8.14 -8.90
N GLY A 127 2.14 -7.14 -8.39
CA GLY A 127 2.31 -6.95 -6.95
C GLY A 127 0.99 -6.72 -6.23
N PHE A 128 0.10 -5.91 -6.82
CA PHE A 128 -1.24 -5.69 -6.28
C PHE A 128 -2.06 -6.98 -6.28
N ALA A 129 -2.04 -7.72 -7.39
CA ALA A 129 -2.75 -9.00 -7.51
C ALA A 129 -2.28 -9.98 -6.44
N THR A 130 -0.97 -10.09 -6.25
CA THR A 130 -0.38 -10.94 -5.21
C THR A 130 -0.83 -10.50 -3.81
N GLY A 131 -0.89 -9.19 -3.56
CA GLY A 131 -1.36 -8.65 -2.29
C GLY A 131 -2.81 -8.98 -2.02
N VAL A 132 -3.68 -8.83 -3.02
CA VAL A 132 -5.10 -9.17 -2.91
C VAL A 132 -5.27 -10.66 -2.62
N GLU A 133 -4.54 -11.52 -3.32
CA GLU A 133 -4.57 -12.97 -3.07
C GLU A 133 -4.10 -13.32 -1.67
N ARG A 134 -3.06 -12.64 -1.16
CA ARG A 134 -2.59 -12.84 0.22
C ARG A 134 -3.67 -12.49 1.23
N ILE A 135 -4.39 -11.39 1.02
CA ILE A 135 -5.50 -10.99 1.89
C ILE A 135 -6.58 -12.08 1.88
N GLY A 136 -6.94 -12.57 0.70
CA GLY A 136 -7.93 -13.63 0.57
C GLY A 136 -7.55 -14.90 1.30
N ARG A 137 -6.29 -15.31 1.21
CA ARG A 137 -5.79 -16.48 1.95
C ARG A 137 -5.79 -16.25 3.46
N GLU A 138 -5.34 -15.07 3.89
CA GLU A 138 -5.27 -14.74 5.33
C GLU A 138 -6.66 -14.68 5.97
N LEU A 139 -7.64 -14.13 5.26
CA LEU A 139 -9.00 -13.98 5.76
C LEU A 139 -9.93 -15.12 5.34
N ASP A 140 -9.41 -16.10 4.62
CA ASP A 140 -10.16 -17.25 4.12
C ASP A 140 -11.44 -16.84 3.39
N CYS A 141 -11.29 -16.02 2.37
CA CYS A 141 -12.40 -15.53 1.57
C CYS A 141 -12.02 -15.37 0.09
N PRO A 142 -13.03 -15.41 -0.81
CA PRO A 142 -12.78 -15.16 -2.22
C PRO A 142 -12.35 -13.72 -2.48
N VAL A 143 -11.54 -13.55 -3.51
CA VAL A 143 -11.09 -12.23 -3.99
C VAL A 143 -11.14 -12.20 -5.50
N ARG A 144 -11.28 -10.99 -6.07
CA ARG A 144 -11.19 -10.81 -7.52
C ARG A 144 -10.65 -9.44 -7.86
N LEU A 145 -9.93 -9.34 -8.94
CA LEU A 145 -9.47 -8.07 -9.48
C LEU A 145 -10.56 -7.44 -10.36
N LEU A 146 -10.59 -6.11 -10.38
CA LEU A 146 -11.47 -5.33 -11.24
C LEU A 146 -10.73 -4.84 -12.48
#